data_dd874d387a5cb909380bba37439f19d3
#
_entry.id   dd874d387a5cb909380bba37439f19d3
#
_cell.length_a   1.000
_cell.length_b   1.000
_cell.length_c   1.000
_cell.angle_alpha   90.00
_cell.angle_beta   90.00
_cell.angle_gamma   90.00
#
_symmetry.space_group_name_H-M   'P 1'
#
loop_
_entity.id
_entity.type
_entity.pdbx_description
1 polymer ?
#
loop_
_entity_poly.entity_id
_entity_poly.type
_entity_poly.pdbx_seq_one_letter_code
_entity_poly.pdbx_strand_id
1 'polypeptide(L)'
;MKKRQWQGNPKCSFCEQPESAQHLFFGCPVARVVWRTVGAMFGTSYVPKSIWQVYAWLYAFLPGFSDVYTVGLAAICWAIWLARNRATFENKWINTPFEIVFTTCAFLKYWAGLQKPVMMEVVKKGADMLKENAPHMMLLCGLPLPESTEQDDEEGGWEKW
;
A
#
# COMPACT_ATOMS: atom_id res chain seq x y z
N MET A 1 -21.04 23.84 12.35
CA MET A 1 -21.12 22.60 11.54
C MET A 1 -21.52 21.45 12.46
N LYS A 2 -22.71 20.83 12.28
CA LYS A 2 -23.09 19.64 13.04
C LYS A 2 -22.15 18.51 12.62
N LYS A 3 -21.32 17.97 13.57
CA LYS A 3 -20.56 16.73 13.34
C LYS A 3 -21.57 15.66 12.94
N ARG A 4 -21.44 15.08 11.75
CA ARG A 4 -22.19 13.89 11.37
C ARG A 4 -21.84 12.82 12.40
N GLN A 5 -22.78 12.44 13.25
CA GLN A 5 -22.61 11.31 14.17
C GLN A 5 -22.62 10.04 13.34
N TRP A 6 -21.43 9.60 12.96
CA TRP A 6 -21.25 8.29 12.35
C TRP A 6 -21.47 7.23 13.42
N GLN A 7 -22.46 6.38 13.23
CA GLN A 7 -22.83 5.31 14.17
C GLN A 7 -22.09 4.00 13.91
N GLY A 8 -21.05 4.00 13.07
CA GLY A 8 -20.26 2.82 12.79
C GLY A 8 -19.32 2.42 13.92
N ASN A 9 -18.74 1.23 13.80
CA ASN A 9 -17.76 0.74 14.76
C ASN A 9 -16.53 1.68 14.81
N PRO A 10 -16.16 2.25 15.96
CA PRO A 10 -15.00 3.13 16.07
C PRO A 10 -13.66 2.39 16.05
N LYS A 11 -13.69 1.07 15.91
CA LYS A 11 -12.51 0.22 15.89
C LYS A 11 -12.00 -0.03 14.49
N CYS A 12 -10.67 -0.13 14.38
CA CYS A 12 -10.00 -0.51 13.15
C CYS A 12 -10.40 -1.93 12.74
N SER A 13 -10.81 -2.10 11.49
CA SER A 13 -11.22 -3.42 10.96
C SER A 13 -10.08 -4.45 10.96
N PHE A 14 -8.82 -4.04 11.01
CA PHE A 14 -7.68 -4.96 10.95
C PHE A 14 -7.15 -5.42 12.31
N CYS A 15 -7.31 -4.62 13.37
CA CYS A 15 -6.67 -4.92 14.67
C CYS A 15 -7.50 -4.54 15.90
N GLU A 16 -8.73 -4.11 15.69
CA GLU A 16 -9.70 -3.73 16.73
C GLU A 16 -9.29 -2.55 17.65
N GLN A 17 -8.14 -1.94 17.44
CA GLN A 17 -7.74 -0.72 18.14
C GLN A 17 -8.60 0.47 17.68
N PRO A 18 -8.71 1.54 18.49
CA PRO A 18 -9.42 2.75 18.06
C PRO A 18 -8.91 3.26 16.71
N GLU A 19 -9.83 3.45 15.75
CA GLU A 19 -9.48 3.88 14.42
C GLU A 19 -9.31 5.41 14.36
N SER A 20 -8.20 5.82 13.80
CA SER A 20 -7.93 7.18 13.33
C SER A 20 -7.17 7.10 12.00
N ALA A 21 -7.12 8.17 11.24
CA ALA A 21 -6.32 8.21 10.03
C ALA A 21 -4.84 7.89 10.33
N GLN A 22 -4.29 8.44 11.40
CA GLN A 22 -2.94 8.15 11.86
C GLN A 22 -2.74 6.67 12.18
N HIS A 23 -3.70 6.05 12.87
CA HIS A 23 -3.64 4.63 13.16
C HIS A 23 -3.74 3.79 11.89
N LEU A 24 -4.76 4.05 11.06
CA LEU A 24 -5.03 3.26 9.86
C LEU A 24 -3.84 3.21 8.90
N PHE A 25 -3.24 4.37 8.62
CA PHE A 25 -2.19 4.46 7.62
C PHE A 25 -0.78 4.20 8.15
N PHE A 26 -0.53 4.36 9.46
CA PHE A 26 0.84 4.27 10.01
C PHE A 26 0.94 3.42 11.29
N GLY A 27 -0.08 3.43 12.16
CA GLY A 27 -0.05 2.77 13.46
C GLY A 27 -0.52 1.33 13.44
N CYS A 28 -1.41 0.97 12.52
CA CYS A 28 -1.99 -0.36 12.43
C CYS A 28 -0.90 -1.42 12.14
N PRO A 29 -0.93 -2.59 12.80
CA PRO A 29 0.00 -3.69 12.51
C PRO A 29 0.04 -4.07 11.02
N VAL A 30 -1.11 -4.09 10.35
CA VAL A 30 -1.20 -4.36 8.91
C VAL A 30 -0.47 -3.29 8.09
N ALA A 31 -0.74 -2.00 8.34
CA ALA A 31 -0.05 -0.91 7.67
C ALA A 31 1.46 -0.93 7.92
N ARG A 32 1.89 -1.31 9.12
CA ARG A 32 3.32 -1.42 9.45
C ARG A 32 4.04 -2.51 8.65
N VAL A 33 3.37 -3.63 8.33
CA VAL A 33 3.92 -4.66 7.42
C VAL A 33 4.07 -4.08 6.02
N VAL A 34 3.07 -3.38 5.51
CA VAL A 34 3.14 -2.70 4.19
C VAL A 34 4.34 -1.74 4.14
N TRP A 35 4.47 -0.85 5.14
CA TRP A 35 5.59 0.10 5.20
C TRP A 35 6.96 -0.58 5.37
N ARG A 36 7.03 -1.69 6.11
CA ARG A 36 8.26 -2.47 6.24
C ARG A 36 8.68 -3.07 4.89
N THR A 37 7.73 -3.55 4.09
CA THR A 37 7.98 -4.07 2.75
C THR A 37 8.47 -2.96 1.81
N VAL A 38 7.85 -1.78 1.88
CA VAL A 38 8.33 -0.58 1.16
C VAL A 38 9.74 -0.20 1.61
N GLY A 39 10.01 -0.25 2.92
CA GLY A 39 11.35 0.03 3.45
C GLY A 39 12.42 -0.95 2.97
N ALA A 40 12.10 -2.22 2.93
CA ALA A 40 13.01 -3.26 2.46
C ALA A 40 13.48 -3.02 1.01
N MET A 41 12.61 -2.47 0.15
CA MET A 41 12.95 -2.05 -1.21
C MET A 41 14.09 -1.00 -1.24
N PHE A 42 14.22 -0.20 -0.20
CA PHE A 42 15.29 0.79 -0.04
C PHE A 42 16.42 0.32 0.90
N GLY A 43 16.45 -0.97 1.25
CA GLY A 43 17.47 -1.53 2.13
C GLY A 43 17.36 -1.06 3.58
N THR A 44 16.19 -0.64 4.04
CA THR A 44 15.98 -0.16 5.41
C THR A 44 14.85 -0.91 6.12
N SER A 45 14.98 -1.08 7.43
CA SER A 45 13.92 -1.61 8.30
C SER A 45 13.03 -0.52 8.91
N TYR A 46 13.24 0.74 8.54
CA TYR A 46 12.50 1.86 9.07
C TYR A 46 11.03 1.82 8.67
N VAL A 47 10.15 2.03 9.64
CA VAL A 47 8.69 2.11 9.46
C VAL A 47 8.23 3.51 9.85
N PRO A 48 7.71 4.31 8.91
CA PRO A 48 7.27 5.67 9.20
C PRO A 48 6.07 5.65 10.15
N LYS A 49 6.01 6.65 11.04
CA LYS A 49 4.91 6.84 11.98
C LYS A 49 3.96 7.96 11.57
N SER A 50 4.30 8.69 10.52
CA SER A 50 3.49 9.80 10.00
C SER A 50 3.81 10.10 8.54
N ILE A 51 2.91 10.84 7.89
CA ILE A 51 3.11 11.31 6.51
C ILE A 51 4.39 12.14 6.36
N TRP A 52 4.71 12.98 7.35
CA TRP A 52 5.93 13.79 7.35
C TRP A 52 7.19 12.94 7.38
N GLN A 53 7.18 11.86 8.14
CA GLN A 53 8.31 10.93 8.16
C GLN A 53 8.45 10.17 6.84
N VAL A 54 7.34 9.86 6.14
CA VAL A 54 7.40 9.29 4.79
C VAL A 54 8.11 10.25 3.84
N TYR A 55 7.70 11.51 3.82
CA TYR A 55 8.33 12.51 2.94
C TYR A 55 9.81 12.71 3.28
N ALA A 56 10.15 12.85 4.56
CA ALA A 56 11.54 12.99 4.99
C ALA A 56 12.40 11.78 4.55
N TRP A 57 11.85 10.58 4.68
CA TRP A 57 12.50 9.35 4.31
C TRP A 57 12.67 9.21 2.79
N LEU A 58 11.61 9.44 2.02
CA LEU A 58 11.68 9.41 0.56
C LEU A 58 12.63 10.48 0.01
N TYR A 59 12.64 11.67 0.62
CA TYR A 59 13.56 12.74 0.25
C TYR A 59 15.03 12.34 0.46
N ALA A 60 15.33 11.55 1.49
CA ALA A 60 16.66 11.03 1.74
C ALA A 60 17.09 9.94 0.74
N PHE A 61 16.16 9.07 0.35
CA PHE A 61 16.46 7.93 -0.54
C PHE A 61 16.28 8.21 -2.03
N LEU A 62 15.41 9.15 -2.38
CA LEU A 62 15.05 9.48 -3.77
C LEU A 62 15.14 11.00 -4.04
N PRO A 63 16.28 11.65 -3.80
CA PRO A 63 16.42 13.07 -4.03
C PRO A 63 16.12 13.40 -5.52
N GLY A 64 15.34 14.45 -5.77
CA GLY A 64 14.98 14.88 -7.13
C GLY A 64 13.76 14.20 -7.76
N PHE A 65 13.10 13.25 -7.07
CA PHE A 65 11.90 12.55 -7.57
C PHE A 65 10.64 12.88 -6.77
N SER A 66 10.44 14.14 -6.40
CA SER A 66 9.32 14.59 -5.55
C SER A 66 7.94 14.18 -6.09
N ASP A 67 7.75 14.22 -7.41
CA ASP A 67 6.48 13.84 -8.03
C ASP A 67 6.20 12.33 -7.88
N VAL A 68 7.25 11.49 -7.92
CA VAL A 68 7.13 10.03 -7.69
C VAL A 68 6.70 9.73 -6.26
N TYR A 69 7.16 10.51 -5.27
CA TYR A 69 6.80 10.27 -3.86
C TYR A 69 5.30 10.39 -3.64
N THR A 70 4.71 11.40 -4.26
CA THR A 70 3.27 11.65 -4.14
C THR A 70 2.47 10.50 -4.75
N VAL A 71 2.86 10.00 -5.91
CA VAL A 71 2.22 8.86 -6.57
C VAL A 71 2.38 7.59 -5.72
N GLY A 72 3.59 7.32 -5.23
CA GLY A 72 3.86 6.16 -4.37
C GLY A 72 3.08 6.18 -3.08
N LEU A 73 3.10 7.31 -2.37
CA LEU A 73 2.36 7.49 -1.13
C LEU A 73 0.85 7.36 -1.34
N ALA A 74 0.33 7.98 -2.40
CA ALA A 74 -1.08 7.92 -2.74
C ALA A 74 -1.51 6.47 -3.02
N ALA A 75 -0.72 5.69 -3.78
CA ALA A 75 -1.03 4.30 -4.09
C ALA A 75 -1.07 3.43 -2.82
N ILE A 76 -0.11 3.59 -1.91
CA ILE A 76 -0.07 2.85 -0.64
C ILE A 76 -1.28 3.20 0.23
N CYS A 77 -1.53 4.50 0.44
CA CYS A 77 -2.66 4.94 1.26
C CYS A 77 -4.00 4.52 0.65
N TRP A 78 -4.14 4.59 -0.67
CA TRP A 78 -5.35 4.15 -1.35
C TRP A 78 -5.58 2.65 -1.19
N ALA A 79 -4.55 1.81 -1.35
CA ALA A 79 -4.65 0.36 -1.17
C ALA A 79 -5.03 -0.02 0.28
N ILE A 80 -4.44 0.63 1.29
CA ILE A 80 -4.81 0.43 2.70
C ILE A 80 -6.27 0.84 2.94
N TRP A 81 -6.68 2.01 2.45
CA TRP A 81 -8.04 2.52 2.60
C TRP A 81 -9.07 1.61 1.91
N LEU A 82 -8.76 1.13 0.70
CA LEU A 82 -9.62 0.23 -0.04
C LEU A 82 -9.82 -1.10 0.69
N ALA A 83 -8.74 -1.70 1.18
CA ALA A 83 -8.81 -2.94 1.96
C ALA A 83 -9.65 -2.77 3.24
N ARG A 84 -9.48 -1.64 3.94
CA ARG A 84 -10.31 -1.29 5.11
C ARG A 84 -11.78 -1.15 4.74
N ASN A 85 -12.10 -0.46 3.65
CA ASN A 85 -13.49 -0.26 3.22
C ASN A 85 -14.15 -1.57 2.82
N ARG A 86 -13.43 -2.44 2.12
CA ARG A 86 -13.93 -3.79 1.77
C ARG A 86 -14.22 -4.62 3.01
N ALA A 87 -13.33 -4.59 4.00
CA ALA A 87 -13.57 -5.29 5.27
C ALA A 87 -14.79 -4.73 6.01
N THR A 88 -14.97 -3.40 6.04
CA THR A 88 -16.01 -2.74 6.80
C THR A 88 -17.39 -2.81 6.15
N PHE A 89 -17.47 -2.64 4.83
CA PHE A 89 -18.74 -2.47 4.13
C PHE A 89 -19.14 -3.68 3.28
N GLU A 90 -18.17 -4.51 2.86
CA GLU A 90 -18.41 -5.65 2.00
C GLU A 90 -18.16 -7.01 2.69
N ASN A 91 -17.73 -7.00 3.96
CA ASN A 91 -17.27 -8.19 4.70
C ASN A 91 -16.17 -8.98 3.98
N LYS A 92 -15.36 -8.31 3.17
CA LYS A 92 -14.22 -8.91 2.46
C LYS A 92 -12.92 -8.58 3.18
N TRP A 93 -12.40 -9.55 3.89
CA TRP A 93 -11.18 -9.43 4.69
C TRP A 93 -9.97 -9.83 3.86
N ILE A 94 -8.85 -9.19 4.11
CA ILE A 94 -7.55 -9.61 3.59
C ILE A 94 -7.07 -10.84 4.38
N ASN A 95 -6.48 -11.81 3.68
CA ASN A 95 -5.84 -12.96 4.34
C ASN A 95 -4.46 -12.59 4.86
N THR A 96 -3.76 -11.72 4.14
CA THR A 96 -2.42 -11.24 4.52
C THR A 96 -2.25 -9.76 4.20
N PRO A 97 -1.38 -9.02 4.92
CA PRO A 97 -1.05 -7.64 4.59
C PRO A 97 -0.43 -7.48 3.19
N PHE A 98 0.11 -8.55 2.61
CA PHE A 98 0.75 -8.53 1.29
C PHE A 98 -0.25 -8.37 0.14
N GLU A 99 -1.53 -8.70 0.34
CA GLU A 99 -2.59 -8.34 -0.62
C GLU A 99 -2.66 -6.82 -0.85
N ILE A 100 -2.44 -6.02 0.21
CA ILE A 100 -2.35 -4.56 0.09
C ILE A 100 -1.09 -4.16 -0.70
N VAL A 101 0.04 -4.85 -0.48
CA VAL A 101 1.28 -4.60 -1.23
C VAL A 101 1.07 -4.88 -2.72
N PHE A 102 0.48 -6.01 -3.09
CA PHE A 102 0.18 -6.34 -4.49
C PHE A 102 -0.84 -5.38 -5.11
N THR A 103 -1.86 -4.99 -4.36
CA THR A 103 -2.82 -3.95 -4.78
C THR A 103 -2.11 -2.61 -5.02
N THR A 104 -1.16 -2.24 -4.16
CA THR A 104 -0.32 -1.05 -4.36
C THR A 104 0.47 -1.13 -5.66
N CYS A 105 1.10 -2.29 -5.95
CA CYS A 105 1.82 -2.49 -7.21
C CYS A 105 0.91 -2.34 -8.43
N ALA A 106 -0.32 -2.87 -8.38
CA ALA A 106 -1.31 -2.72 -9.45
C ALA A 106 -1.67 -1.25 -9.68
N PHE A 107 -1.95 -0.48 -8.62
CA PHE A 107 -2.22 0.96 -8.73
C PHE A 107 -1.03 1.74 -9.27
N LEU A 108 0.19 1.44 -8.82
CA LEU A 108 1.39 2.10 -9.33
C LEU A 108 1.55 1.85 -10.84
N LYS A 109 1.36 0.63 -11.33
CA LYS A 109 1.42 0.29 -12.75
C LYS A 109 0.35 1.03 -13.55
N TYR A 110 -0.88 1.04 -13.07
CA TYR A 110 -1.99 1.75 -13.70
C TYR A 110 -1.74 3.26 -13.75
N TRP A 111 -1.35 3.88 -12.61
CA TRP A 111 -1.11 5.32 -12.53
C TRP A 111 0.17 5.76 -13.23
N ALA A 112 1.13 4.86 -13.43
CA ALA A 112 2.31 5.13 -14.25
C ALA A 112 1.91 5.55 -15.67
N GLY A 113 0.89 4.91 -16.26
CA GLY A 113 0.37 5.28 -17.58
C GLY A 113 -0.19 6.70 -17.70
N LEU A 114 -0.50 7.34 -16.56
CA LEU A 114 -1.00 8.72 -16.48
C LEU A 114 0.13 9.75 -16.30
N GLN A 115 1.37 9.29 -16.17
CA GLN A 115 2.53 10.15 -15.92
C GLN A 115 3.26 10.51 -17.22
N LYS A 116 4.14 11.52 -17.14
CA LYS A 116 5.09 11.83 -18.23
C LYS A 116 6.03 10.65 -18.48
N PRO A 117 6.53 10.42 -19.71
CA PRO A 117 7.31 9.21 -20.05
C PRO A 117 8.46 8.89 -19.09
N VAL A 118 9.23 9.88 -18.67
CA VAL A 118 10.35 9.69 -17.73
C VAL A 118 9.85 9.21 -16.37
N MET A 119 8.76 9.81 -15.89
CA MET A 119 8.16 9.45 -14.60
C MET A 119 7.47 8.08 -14.67
N MET A 120 6.84 7.76 -15.78
CA MET A 120 6.20 6.48 -16.01
C MET A 120 7.17 5.33 -15.77
N GLU A 121 8.36 5.38 -16.35
CA GLU A 121 9.36 4.32 -16.19
C GLU A 121 9.85 4.19 -14.75
N VAL A 122 10.05 5.31 -14.05
CA VAL A 122 10.47 5.30 -12.64
C VAL A 122 9.39 4.67 -11.74
N VAL A 123 8.12 5.05 -11.96
CA VAL A 123 6.98 4.50 -11.18
C VAL A 123 6.80 3.01 -11.46
N LYS A 124 6.91 2.56 -12.72
CA LYS A 124 6.84 1.13 -13.09
C LYS A 124 7.97 0.35 -12.41
N LYS A 125 9.20 0.84 -12.51
CA LYS A 125 10.36 0.20 -11.85
C LYS A 125 10.17 0.10 -10.34
N GLY A 126 9.64 1.15 -9.70
CA GLY A 126 9.30 1.12 -8.27
C GLY A 126 8.24 0.05 -7.94
N ALA A 127 7.22 -0.11 -8.78
CA ALA A 127 6.21 -1.15 -8.62
C ALA A 127 6.80 -2.56 -8.76
N ASP A 128 7.70 -2.77 -9.73
CA ASP A 128 8.35 -4.07 -9.93
C ASP A 128 9.29 -4.40 -8.76
N MET A 129 10.10 -3.45 -8.29
CA MET A 129 10.94 -3.62 -7.10
C MET A 129 10.12 -3.98 -5.86
N LEU A 130 8.97 -3.33 -5.67
CA LEU A 130 8.07 -3.64 -4.56
C LEU A 130 7.48 -5.04 -4.68
N LYS A 131 7.06 -5.44 -5.89
CA LYS A 131 6.54 -6.77 -6.18
C LYS A 131 7.59 -7.87 -5.95
N GLU A 132 8.82 -7.65 -6.35
CA GLU A 132 9.93 -8.58 -6.18
C GLU A 132 10.35 -8.75 -4.70
N ASN A 133 10.27 -7.69 -3.90
CA ASN A 133 10.59 -7.77 -2.47
C ASN A 133 9.48 -8.41 -1.62
N ALA A 134 8.23 -8.40 -2.07
CA ALA A 134 7.12 -8.92 -1.30
C ALA A 134 7.27 -10.41 -0.92
N PRO A 135 7.64 -11.35 -1.81
CA PRO A 135 7.85 -12.76 -1.46
C PRO A 135 8.93 -12.95 -0.39
N HIS A 136 10.04 -12.23 -0.50
CA HIS A 136 11.09 -12.28 0.51
C HIS A 136 10.58 -11.85 1.90
N MET A 137 9.82 -10.77 1.95
CA MET A 137 9.21 -10.30 3.19
C MET A 137 8.14 -11.25 3.72
N MET A 138 7.39 -11.94 2.84
CA MET A 138 6.42 -12.98 3.24
C MET A 138 7.13 -14.11 3.96
N LEU A 139 8.25 -14.62 3.42
CA LEU A 139 9.05 -15.66 4.06
C LEU A 139 9.59 -15.21 5.42
N LEU A 140 10.08 -13.97 5.55
CA LEU A 140 10.52 -13.42 6.83
C LEU A 140 9.40 -13.33 7.87
N CYS A 141 8.14 -13.21 7.42
CA CYS A 141 6.97 -13.22 8.28
C CYS A 141 6.41 -14.63 8.53
N GLY A 142 7.04 -15.70 8.02
CA GLY A 142 6.57 -17.08 8.14
C GLY A 142 5.29 -17.36 7.34
N LEU A 143 5.01 -16.59 6.30
CA LEU A 143 3.85 -16.76 5.44
C LEU A 143 4.20 -17.60 4.21
N PRO A 144 3.26 -18.46 3.72
CA PRO A 144 3.47 -19.20 2.47
C PRO A 144 3.57 -18.21 1.30
N LEU A 145 4.41 -18.56 0.32
CA LEU A 145 4.44 -17.84 -0.94
C LEU A 145 3.12 -18.02 -1.70
N PRO A 146 2.68 -17.00 -2.43
CA PRO A 146 1.54 -17.16 -3.33
C PRO A 146 1.89 -18.27 -4.33
N GLU A 147 0.96 -19.21 -4.52
CA GLU A 147 1.08 -20.18 -5.59
C GLU A 147 1.25 -19.41 -6.90
N SER A 148 2.24 -19.80 -7.71
CA SER A 148 2.46 -19.23 -9.02
C SER A 148 1.29 -19.66 -9.91
N THR A 149 0.20 -18.93 -9.87
CA THR A 149 -0.79 -18.97 -10.94
C THR A 149 -0.10 -18.31 -12.13
N GLU A 150 0.40 -19.15 -13.04
CA GLU A 150 0.54 -18.77 -14.43
C GLU A 150 -0.87 -18.43 -14.93
N GLN A 151 -1.30 -17.21 -14.72
CA GLN A 151 -2.50 -16.68 -15.33
C GLN A 151 -2.08 -15.50 -16.17
N ASP A 152 -2.20 -15.78 -17.46
CA ASP A 152 -2.17 -14.87 -18.57
C ASP A 152 -2.65 -13.46 -18.18
N ASP A 153 -1.88 -12.45 -18.65
CA ASP A 153 -2.24 -11.04 -18.65
C ASP A 153 -3.50 -10.84 -19.52
N GLU A 154 -4.65 -11.34 -19.09
CA GLU A 154 -5.92 -10.92 -19.63
C GLU A 154 -6.23 -9.53 -19.07
N GLU A 155 -6.10 -8.55 -19.95
CA GLU A 155 -6.70 -7.22 -19.85
C GLU A 155 -8.19 -7.37 -19.54
N GLY A 156 -8.56 -7.34 -18.28
CA GLY A 156 -9.95 -7.58 -17.88
C GLY A 156 -10.31 -6.93 -16.55
N GLY A 157 -10.98 -5.79 -16.63
CA GLY A 157 -12.00 -5.48 -15.65
C GLY A 157 -11.77 -4.47 -14.57
N TRP A 158 -11.34 -3.27 -14.91
CA TRP A 158 -11.41 -2.12 -14.00
C TRP A 158 -12.78 -1.39 -14.04
N GLU A 159 -13.77 -1.91 -14.79
CA GLU A 159 -15.09 -1.28 -14.98
C GLU A 159 -16.08 -1.45 -13.80
N LYS A 160 -15.64 -1.95 -12.64
CA LYS A 160 -16.54 -2.15 -11.49
C LYS A 160 -16.05 -1.48 -10.19
N TRP A 161 -15.58 -0.22 -10.30
CA TRP A 161 -15.29 0.58 -9.11
C TRP A 161 -15.96 1.95 -9.13
#